data_0e5f7962711cc8871026c8eeb24e286a
#
_entry.id   0e5f7962711cc8871026c8eeb24e286a
#
_cell.length_a   1.000
_cell.length_b   1.000
_cell.length_c   1.000
_cell.angle_alpha   90.00
_cell.angle_beta   90.00
_cell.angle_gamma   90.00
#
_symmetry.space_group_name_H-M   'P 1'
#
loop_
_entity.id
_entity.type
_entity.pdbx_description
1 polymer ?
#
loop_
_entity_poly.entity_id
_entity_poly.type
_entity_poly.pdbx_seq_one_letter_code
_entity_poly.pdbx_strand_id
1 'polypeptide(L)'
;ELGYYDGDCAGKLGKASVEAIKKFQKASGLDVTGTADWETQKSMNEQLSDLRADAAAQAEAAAQAKVQENLEAAKEAIQFSWFGEFDPEDEAAAWARLTAEIAVLGTDQKEKVYLSDAPNGKRKTYDEGRGFFYGASVAVRVIEEQDGWTKIEAYNDRDELEQGWVKSSRIRTVTPNQTYGIIVDKMTQRLYLYKEGRLLTTLLCSTGTTSGGNSAINETASGEFLLCSWTGGFWSGNLYCDQAIRFNGGDLMHMVPAIYSGGQDENGNPVGTANYDICESALG
;
A
#
# COMPACT_ATOMS: atom_id res chain seq x y z
N GLU A 1 12.17 -20.40 30.89
CA GLU A 1 11.43 -19.15 30.64
C GLU A 1 10.95 -18.48 31.94
N LEU A 2 10.35 -19.22 32.89
CA LEU A 2 9.89 -18.65 34.20
C LEU A 2 11.01 -18.37 35.21
N GLY A 3 12.28 -18.66 34.93
CA GLY A 3 13.45 -18.30 35.73
C GLY A 3 13.69 -19.11 37.00
N TYR A 4 12.95 -20.19 37.22
CA TYR A 4 13.10 -21.01 38.41
C TYR A 4 14.15 -22.14 38.29
N TYR A 5 14.61 -22.43 37.09
CA TYR A 5 15.57 -23.51 36.76
C TYR A 5 16.66 -23.02 35.81
N ASP A 6 17.90 -23.13 36.28
CA ASP A 6 19.09 -22.67 35.54
C ASP A 6 19.91 -23.81 34.92
N GLY A 7 19.42 -25.04 35.00
CA GLY A 7 20.12 -26.22 34.46
C GLY A 7 19.69 -26.61 33.06
N ASP A 8 20.43 -27.54 32.45
CA ASP A 8 20.13 -28.08 31.15
C ASP A 8 18.83 -28.90 31.14
N CYS A 9 18.00 -28.70 30.13
CA CYS A 9 16.75 -29.43 29.91
C CYS A 9 17.04 -30.82 29.31
N ALA A 10 17.71 -31.71 30.08
CA ALA A 10 18.14 -33.04 29.63
C ALA A 10 17.02 -34.10 29.65
N GLY A 11 15.77 -33.72 29.88
CA GLY A 11 14.62 -34.65 29.95
C GLY A 11 14.56 -35.56 31.17
N LYS A 12 15.41 -35.33 32.20
CA LYS A 12 15.41 -36.07 33.47
C LYS A 12 15.11 -35.16 34.63
N LEU A 13 14.16 -35.58 35.47
CA LEU A 13 13.86 -34.88 36.73
C LEU A 13 14.92 -35.28 37.78
N GLY A 14 15.81 -34.33 38.07
CA GLY A 14 16.83 -34.46 39.13
C GLY A 14 16.50 -33.60 40.37
N LYS A 15 17.39 -33.64 41.38
CA LYS A 15 17.22 -32.81 42.59
C LYS A 15 17.04 -31.32 42.27
N ALA A 16 17.77 -30.79 41.29
CA ALA A 16 17.67 -29.40 40.88
C ALA A 16 16.26 -29.07 40.30
N SER A 17 15.68 -29.97 39.53
CA SER A 17 14.32 -29.80 38.99
C SER A 17 13.27 -29.80 40.09
N VAL A 18 13.40 -30.69 41.08
CA VAL A 18 12.49 -30.74 42.24
C VAL A 18 12.58 -29.44 43.06
N GLU A 19 13.77 -28.93 43.30
CA GLU A 19 13.94 -27.64 44.01
C GLU A 19 13.38 -26.45 43.18
N ALA A 20 13.55 -26.47 41.88
CA ALA A 20 12.93 -25.46 41.01
C ALA A 20 11.39 -25.49 41.07
N ILE A 21 10.78 -26.69 41.06
CA ILE A 21 9.35 -26.86 41.22
C ILE A 21 8.89 -26.33 42.59
N LYS A 22 9.59 -26.66 43.68
CA LYS A 22 9.27 -26.12 45.00
C LYS A 22 9.35 -24.60 45.08
N LYS A 23 10.39 -24.00 44.47
CA LYS A 23 10.49 -22.54 44.37
C LYS A 23 9.31 -21.93 43.64
N PHE A 24 8.93 -22.51 42.51
CA PHE A 24 7.76 -22.08 41.75
C PHE A 24 6.47 -22.21 42.56
N GLN A 25 6.21 -23.39 43.14
CA GLN A 25 5.03 -23.63 43.98
C GLN A 25 4.92 -22.61 45.11
N LYS A 26 6.03 -22.35 45.82
CA LYS A 26 6.06 -21.34 46.88
C LYS A 26 5.76 -19.93 46.36
N ALA A 27 6.33 -19.54 45.20
CA ALA A 27 6.10 -18.23 44.60
C ALA A 27 4.68 -18.06 44.10
N SER A 28 4.03 -19.14 43.63
CA SER A 28 2.67 -19.17 43.11
C SER A 28 1.60 -19.45 44.19
N GLY A 29 2.01 -19.59 45.49
CA GLY A 29 1.07 -19.84 46.57
C GLY A 29 0.44 -21.25 46.57
N LEU A 30 1.11 -22.21 45.90
CA LEU A 30 0.69 -23.60 45.81
C LEU A 30 1.33 -24.44 46.93
N ASP A 31 0.80 -25.64 47.19
CA ASP A 31 1.38 -26.59 48.10
C ASP A 31 2.78 -27.01 47.63
N VAL A 32 3.80 -26.88 48.52
CA VAL A 32 5.20 -27.09 48.20
C VAL A 32 5.55 -28.58 48.27
N THR A 33 5.12 -29.34 47.28
CA THR A 33 5.34 -30.80 47.19
C THR A 33 6.62 -31.18 46.47
N GLY A 34 7.10 -30.32 45.55
CA GLY A 34 8.20 -30.61 44.64
C GLY A 34 7.80 -31.51 43.46
N THR A 35 6.50 -31.78 43.31
CA THR A 35 5.92 -32.55 42.18
C THR A 35 5.17 -31.60 41.27
N ALA A 36 5.39 -31.72 39.96
CA ALA A 36 4.63 -30.97 38.99
C ALA A 36 3.26 -31.64 38.74
N ASP A 37 2.37 -31.56 39.75
CA ASP A 37 1.01 -32.01 39.66
C ASP A 37 0.17 -31.13 38.72
N TRP A 38 -1.10 -31.47 38.57
CA TRP A 38 -1.99 -30.74 37.65
C TRP A 38 -2.12 -29.24 37.96
N GLU A 39 -2.23 -28.90 39.25
CA GLU A 39 -2.35 -27.49 39.67
C GLU A 39 -1.07 -26.72 39.41
N THR A 40 0.08 -27.33 39.72
CA THR A 40 1.39 -26.77 39.40
C THR A 40 1.60 -26.57 37.93
N GLN A 41 1.28 -27.58 37.10
CA GLN A 41 1.40 -27.48 35.63
C GLN A 41 0.44 -26.43 35.02
N LYS A 42 -0.80 -26.36 35.53
CA LYS A 42 -1.76 -25.35 35.09
C LYS A 42 -1.25 -23.94 35.38
N SER A 43 -0.80 -23.70 36.63
CA SER A 43 -0.24 -22.38 37.00
C SER A 43 1.02 -22.03 36.22
N MET A 44 1.91 -22.99 35.93
CA MET A 44 3.06 -22.79 35.07
C MET A 44 2.64 -22.36 33.64
N ASN A 45 1.65 -23.03 33.06
CA ASN A 45 1.19 -22.74 31.71
C ASN A 45 0.50 -21.38 31.63
N GLU A 46 -0.30 -21.00 32.62
CA GLU A 46 -0.93 -19.69 32.71
C GLU A 46 0.13 -18.58 32.78
N GLN A 47 1.06 -18.64 33.72
CA GLN A 47 2.13 -17.64 33.84
C GLN A 47 3.05 -17.58 32.61
N LEU A 48 3.30 -18.72 31.96
CA LEU A 48 4.10 -18.79 30.77
C LEU A 48 3.35 -18.16 29.57
N SER A 49 2.04 -18.37 29.49
CA SER A 49 1.18 -17.75 28.48
C SER A 49 1.18 -16.23 28.64
N ASP A 50 1.00 -15.75 29.86
CA ASP A 50 1.00 -14.30 30.13
C ASP A 50 2.36 -13.67 29.82
N LEU A 51 3.45 -14.31 30.24
CA LEU A 51 4.80 -13.84 29.94
C LEU A 51 5.12 -13.78 28.44
N ARG A 52 4.62 -14.75 27.68
CA ARG A 52 4.77 -14.77 26.21
C ARG A 52 3.90 -13.71 25.54
N ALA A 53 2.68 -13.50 26.04
CA ALA A 53 1.80 -12.45 25.55
C ALA A 53 2.40 -11.06 25.81
N ASP A 54 2.93 -10.82 27.00
CA ASP A 54 3.60 -9.56 27.33
C ASP A 54 4.85 -9.33 26.48
N ALA A 55 5.67 -10.38 26.27
CA ALA A 55 6.86 -10.30 25.43
C ALA A 55 6.49 -10.02 23.96
N ALA A 56 5.42 -10.64 23.46
CA ALA A 56 4.92 -10.38 22.11
C ALA A 56 4.40 -8.94 21.96
N ALA A 57 3.63 -8.45 22.93
CA ALA A 57 3.12 -7.08 22.95
C ALA A 57 4.26 -6.05 23.02
N GLN A 58 5.30 -6.30 23.83
CA GLN A 58 6.47 -5.44 23.89
C GLN A 58 7.27 -5.44 22.59
N ALA A 59 7.44 -6.60 21.96
CA ALA A 59 8.12 -6.71 20.66
C ALA A 59 7.35 -5.97 19.56
N GLU A 60 6.03 -6.08 19.56
CA GLU A 60 5.17 -5.35 18.62
C GLU A 60 5.24 -3.83 18.83
N ALA A 61 5.15 -3.38 20.09
CA ALA A 61 5.28 -1.96 20.42
C ALA A 61 6.67 -1.39 20.03
N ALA A 62 7.74 -2.15 20.25
CA ALA A 62 9.09 -1.75 19.85
C ALA A 62 9.23 -1.69 18.32
N ALA A 63 8.61 -2.63 17.59
CA ALA A 63 8.59 -2.62 16.14
C ALA A 63 7.82 -1.40 15.59
N GLN A 64 6.67 -1.09 16.17
CA GLN A 64 5.88 0.09 15.80
C GLN A 64 6.62 1.40 16.08
N ALA A 65 7.29 1.51 17.25
CA ALA A 65 8.10 2.67 17.60
C ALA A 65 9.25 2.89 16.59
N LYS A 66 9.90 1.82 16.16
CA LYS A 66 10.98 1.89 15.17
C LYS A 66 10.46 2.30 13.78
N VAL A 67 9.29 1.80 13.38
CA VAL A 67 8.62 2.23 12.14
C VAL A 67 8.32 3.71 12.20
N GLN A 68 7.80 4.21 13.33
CA GLN A 68 7.49 5.62 13.50
C GLN A 68 8.75 6.51 13.48
N GLU A 69 9.83 6.09 14.13
CA GLU A 69 11.12 6.80 14.11
C GLU A 69 11.67 6.92 12.68
N ASN A 70 11.69 5.79 11.95
CA ASN A 70 12.12 5.76 10.56
C ASN A 70 11.21 6.60 9.66
N LEU A 71 9.91 6.62 9.93
CA LEU A 71 8.93 7.42 9.22
C LEU A 71 9.21 8.93 9.34
N GLU A 72 9.49 9.41 10.54
CA GLU A 72 9.82 10.83 10.76
C GLU A 72 11.13 11.21 10.08
N ALA A 73 12.16 10.36 10.15
CA ALA A 73 13.43 10.58 9.46
C ALA A 73 13.26 10.59 7.92
N ALA A 74 12.40 9.72 7.40
CA ALA A 74 12.12 9.65 5.97
C ALA A 74 11.29 10.84 5.46
N LYS A 75 10.40 11.42 6.26
CA LYS A 75 9.60 12.60 5.89
C LYS A 75 10.46 13.81 5.52
N GLU A 76 11.59 14.02 6.20
CA GLU A 76 12.51 15.11 5.88
C GLU A 76 13.22 14.90 4.53
N ALA A 77 13.47 13.65 4.14
CA ALA A 77 14.15 13.31 2.88
C ALA A 77 13.21 13.34 1.66
N ILE A 78 11.90 13.14 1.87
CA ILE A 78 10.89 12.96 0.81
C ILE A 78 10.45 14.28 0.15
N GLN A 79 10.70 15.43 0.75
CA GLN A 79 10.12 16.71 0.38
C GLN A 79 10.22 17.09 -1.11
N PHE A 80 11.08 16.44 -1.91
CA PHE A 80 11.32 16.79 -3.32
C PHE A 80 11.66 15.62 -4.27
N SER A 81 11.42 14.37 -3.91
CA SER A 81 11.74 13.24 -4.80
C SER A 81 10.46 12.54 -5.31
N TRP A 82 10.45 12.18 -6.60
CA TRP A 82 9.51 11.26 -7.18
C TRP A 82 10.00 9.81 -6.98
N PHE A 83 9.13 8.82 -7.15
CA PHE A 83 9.43 7.39 -6.96
C PHE A 83 10.49 6.79 -7.92
N GLY A 84 11.34 7.55 -8.58
CA GLY A 84 12.24 7.06 -9.64
C GLY A 84 13.31 6.05 -9.22
N GLU A 85 13.80 6.09 -7.98
CA GLU A 85 14.87 5.19 -7.47
C GLU A 85 14.48 4.62 -6.11
N PHE A 86 13.33 3.98 -6.05
CA PHE A 86 12.71 3.59 -4.81
C PHE A 86 12.73 2.06 -4.66
N ASP A 87 13.19 1.57 -3.51
CA ASP A 87 13.08 0.17 -3.14
C ASP A 87 11.72 -0.08 -2.43
N PRO A 88 10.77 -0.72 -3.09
CA PRO A 88 9.49 -1.00 -2.46
C PRO A 88 9.58 -2.00 -1.30
N GLU A 89 10.70 -2.68 -1.11
CA GLU A 89 10.92 -3.58 0.04
C GLU A 89 11.47 -2.82 1.26
N ASP A 90 11.92 -1.57 1.11
CA ASP A 90 12.16 -0.68 2.25
C ASP A 90 10.83 -0.18 2.81
N GLU A 91 10.25 -0.96 3.73
CA GLU A 91 8.93 -0.69 4.32
C GLU A 91 8.81 0.72 4.91
N ALA A 92 9.87 1.24 5.53
CA ALA A 92 9.84 2.55 6.17
C ALA A 92 9.81 3.67 5.14
N ALA A 93 10.66 3.62 4.11
CA ALA A 93 10.68 4.58 3.03
C ALA A 93 9.37 4.51 2.21
N ALA A 94 8.88 3.30 1.91
CA ALA A 94 7.61 3.08 1.24
C ALA A 94 6.45 3.71 1.98
N TRP A 95 6.33 3.42 3.26
CA TRP A 95 5.23 3.92 4.07
C TRP A 95 5.29 5.42 4.28
N ALA A 96 6.49 5.97 4.49
CA ALA A 96 6.68 7.41 4.55
C ALA A 96 6.15 8.10 3.30
N ARG A 97 6.46 7.55 2.13
CA ARG A 97 6.02 8.09 0.85
C ARG A 97 4.52 7.97 0.65
N LEU A 98 3.94 6.80 0.92
CA LEU A 98 2.53 6.52 0.76
C LEU A 98 1.62 7.36 1.69
N THR A 99 2.16 7.83 2.80
CA THR A 99 1.40 8.55 3.83
C THR A 99 1.77 10.02 3.97
N ALA A 100 2.78 10.49 3.25
CA ALA A 100 3.16 11.91 3.22
C ALA A 100 2.00 12.79 2.74
N GLU A 101 1.91 13.99 3.28
CA GLU A 101 0.99 15.00 2.77
C GLU A 101 1.36 15.35 1.33
N ILE A 102 0.37 15.37 0.45
CA ILE A 102 0.54 15.63 -0.97
C ILE A 102 -0.36 16.78 -1.46
N ALA A 103 0.13 17.53 -2.43
CA ALA A 103 -0.69 18.43 -3.21
C ALA A 103 -1.35 17.65 -4.35
N VAL A 104 -2.66 17.79 -4.53
CA VAL A 104 -3.46 17.08 -5.52
C VAL A 104 -4.12 18.07 -6.47
N LEU A 105 -4.07 17.76 -7.75
CA LEU A 105 -4.60 18.59 -8.82
C LEU A 105 -6.10 18.36 -9.02
N GLY A 106 -6.87 19.45 -9.06
CA GLY A 106 -8.31 19.41 -9.35
C GLY A 106 -9.18 18.88 -8.21
N THR A 107 -10.47 18.92 -8.39
CA THR A 107 -11.48 18.57 -7.37
C THR A 107 -12.45 17.50 -7.80
N ASP A 108 -12.60 17.25 -9.09
CA ASP A 108 -13.50 16.24 -9.68
C ASP A 108 -12.70 15.29 -10.57
N GLN A 109 -12.93 13.97 -10.43
CA GLN A 109 -12.23 12.92 -11.19
C GLN A 109 -12.50 12.96 -12.72
N LYS A 110 -13.50 13.72 -13.17
CA LYS A 110 -13.78 13.95 -14.60
C LYS A 110 -13.24 15.29 -15.09
N GLU A 111 -12.73 16.11 -14.18
CA GLU A 111 -12.18 17.40 -14.53
C GLU A 111 -10.90 17.21 -15.35
N LYS A 112 -10.79 17.99 -16.44
CA LYS A 112 -9.59 18.07 -17.26
C LYS A 112 -8.84 19.35 -16.92
N VAL A 113 -7.67 19.21 -16.33
CA VAL A 113 -6.83 20.35 -15.93
C VAL A 113 -5.69 20.49 -16.93
N TYR A 114 -5.56 21.70 -17.47
CA TYR A 114 -4.54 22.04 -18.46
C TYR A 114 -3.50 22.97 -17.85
N LEU A 115 -2.23 22.75 -18.18
CA LEU A 115 -1.16 23.63 -17.76
C LEU A 115 -1.08 24.88 -18.67
N SER A 116 -0.62 25.98 -18.09
CA SER A 116 -0.27 27.20 -18.79
C SER A 116 1.24 27.43 -18.81
N ASP A 117 1.74 28.15 -19.80
CA ASP A 117 3.17 28.49 -19.91
C ASP A 117 3.65 29.52 -18.87
N ALA A 118 2.73 30.38 -18.42
CA ALA A 118 2.94 31.40 -17.40
C ALA A 118 1.64 31.68 -16.61
N PRO A 119 1.69 32.41 -15.49
CA PRO A 119 0.51 33.00 -14.85
C PRO A 119 -0.31 33.83 -15.86
N ASN A 120 -1.59 33.56 -15.98
CA ASN A 120 -2.47 34.13 -17.02
C ASN A 120 -1.99 33.93 -18.46
N GLY A 121 -1.06 33.02 -18.67
CA GLY A 121 -0.48 32.72 -19.98
C GLY A 121 -1.34 31.81 -20.86
N LYS A 122 -0.77 31.38 -21.97
CA LYS A 122 -1.46 30.48 -22.88
C LYS A 122 -1.42 29.06 -22.32
N ARG A 123 -2.48 28.32 -22.66
CA ARG A 123 -2.52 26.89 -22.40
C ARG A 123 -1.39 26.20 -23.18
N LYS A 124 -0.62 25.35 -22.48
CA LYS A 124 0.36 24.46 -23.13
C LYS A 124 -0.38 23.50 -24.07
N THR A 125 0.20 23.25 -25.21
CA THR A 125 -0.27 22.27 -26.19
C THR A 125 0.82 21.24 -26.42
N TYR A 126 0.42 20.02 -26.63
CA TYR A 126 1.32 18.89 -26.87
C TYR A 126 0.98 18.29 -28.22
N ASP A 127 1.99 17.92 -28.99
CA ASP A 127 1.82 17.30 -30.30
C ASP A 127 1.29 15.85 -30.16
N GLU A 128 1.55 15.23 -29.04
CA GLU A 128 1.13 13.87 -28.70
C GLU A 128 0.61 13.82 -27.25
N GLY A 129 -0.16 12.78 -26.94
CA GLY A 129 -0.72 12.58 -25.61
C GLY A 129 -2.04 13.32 -25.37
N ARG A 130 -2.56 13.24 -24.16
CA ARG A 130 -3.87 13.82 -23.81
C ARG A 130 -3.84 15.34 -23.67
N GLY A 131 -2.69 15.90 -23.35
CA GLY A 131 -2.49 17.33 -23.15
C GLY A 131 -3.24 17.93 -21.95
N PHE A 132 -3.68 17.08 -21.00
CA PHE A 132 -4.34 17.46 -19.77
C PHE A 132 -4.13 16.40 -18.69
N PHE A 133 -4.32 16.80 -17.44
CA PHE A 133 -4.36 15.91 -16.29
C PHE A 133 -5.79 15.69 -15.83
N TYR A 134 -6.09 14.51 -15.30
CA TYR A 134 -7.36 14.29 -14.63
C TYR A 134 -7.30 14.84 -13.21
N GLY A 135 -8.40 15.48 -12.78
CA GLY A 135 -8.52 16.03 -11.44
C GLY A 135 -8.74 14.96 -10.35
N ALA A 136 -8.73 15.42 -9.12
CA ALA A 136 -9.03 14.70 -7.88
C ALA A 136 -8.04 13.63 -7.43
N SER A 137 -7.18 13.10 -8.30
CA SER A 137 -6.30 11.98 -7.97
C SER A 137 -4.82 12.27 -8.15
N VAL A 138 -4.45 13.03 -9.17
CA VAL A 138 -3.04 13.23 -9.54
C VAL A 138 -2.35 14.10 -8.51
N ALA A 139 -1.33 13.55 -7.85
CA ALA A 139 -0.43 14.32 -7.01
C ALA A 139 0.51 15.17 -7.86
N VAL A 140 0.84 16.34 -7.36
CA VAL A 140 1.72 17.29 -8.03
C VAL A 140 2.76 17.82 -7.05
N ARG A 141 3.93 18.14 -7.54
CA ARG A 141 4.94 18.89 -6.79
C ARG A 141 4.74 20.38 -7.03
N VAL A 142 4.53 21.13 -5.97
CA VAL A 142 4.48 22.60 -6.02
C VAL A 142 5.90 23.12 -6.12
N ILE A 143 6.16 23.95 -7.13
CA ILE A 143 7.47 24.55 -7.39
C ILE A 143 7.47 26.02 -6.93
N GLU A 144 6.43 26.76 -7.30
CA GLU A 144 6.38 28.21 -7.11
C GLU A 144 4.93 28.67 -7.05
N GLU A 145 4.64 29.72 -6.27
CA GLU A 145 3.34 30.37 -6.22
C GLU A 145 3.46 31.85 -6.55
N GLN A 146 2.59 32.34 -7.45
CA GLN A 146 2.58 33.74 -7.85
C GLN A 146 1.15 34.18 -8.24
N ASP A 147 0.66 35.26 -7.64
CA ASP A 147 -0.57 35.98 -8.06
C ASP A 147 -1.80 35.08 -8.25
N GLY A 148 -2.00 34.09 -7.37
CA GLY A 148 -3.11 33.13 -7.45
C GLY A 148 -2.90 32.02 -8.47
N TRP A 149 -1.69 31.87 -8.96
CA TRP A 149 -1.23 30.77 -9.80
C TRP A 149 -0.13 30.00 -9.09
N THR A 150 -0.11 28.69 -9.33
CA THR A 150 0.88 27.76 -8.80
C THR A 150 1.57 27.06 -9.95
N LYS A 151 2.89 27.11 -9.99
CA LYS A 151 3.71 26.27 -10.87
C LYS A 151 3.86 24.90 -10.27
N ILE A 152 3.51 23.91 -11.02
CA ILE A 152 3.54 22.51 -10.60
C ILE A 152 4.42 21.67 -11.51
N GLU A 153 4.80 20.52 -11.00
CA GLU A 153 5.40 19.43 -11.77
C GLU A 153 4.61 18.16 -11.51
N ALA A 154 4.31 17.41 -12.56
CA ALA A 154 3.65 16.12 -12.51
C ALA A 154 4.04 15.27 -13.71
N TYR A 155 3.86 13.95 -13.63
CA TYR A 155 3.98 13.06 -14.78
C TYR A 155 2.79 13.24 -15.72
N ASN A 156 3.07 13.41 -17.00
CA ASN A 156 2.06 13.39 -18.05
C ASN A 156 1.70 11.94 -18.43
N ASP A 157 0.80 11.79 -19.42
CA ASP A 157 0.34 10.50 -19.93
C ASP A 157 1.37 9.79 -20.84
N ARG A 158 2.60 10.28 -20.88
CA ARG A 158 3.74 9.71 -21.59
C ARG A 158 4.91 9.44 -20.67
N ASP A 159 4.67 9.40 -19.35
CA ASP A 159 5.69 9.24 -18.31
C ASP A 159 6.81 10.29 -18.32
N GLU A 160 6.52 11.48 -18.86
CA GLU A 160 7.44 12.61 -18.83
C GLU A 160 7.06 13.58 -17.73
N LEU A 161 8.05 14.11 -17.01
CA LEU A 161 7.81 15.17 -16.03
C LEU A 161 7.50 16.49 -16.74
N GLU A 162 6.30 16.98 -16.54
CA GLU A 162 5.82 18.22 -17.09
C GLU A 162 5.73 19.29 -16.02
N GLN A 163 6.17 20.50 -16.36
CA GLN A 163 6.02 21.68 -15.53
C GLN A 163 5.10 22.70 -16.20
N GLY A 164 4.31 23.37 -15.40
CA GLY A 164 3.48 24.46 -15.88
C GLY A 164 2.64 25.07 -14.78
N TRP A 165 1.89 26.13 -15.14
CA TRP A 165 1.09 26.90 -14.22
C TRP A 165 -0.36 26.49 -14.26
N VAL A 166 -0.96 26.39 -13.08
CA VAL A 166 -2.40 26.22 -12.87
C VAL A 166 -2.91 27.28 -11.92
N LYS A 167 -4.20 27.57 -11.91
CA LYS A 167 -4.79 28.41 -10.87
C LYS A 167 -4.60 27.72 -9.52
N SER A 168 -4.14 28.45 -8.49
CA SER A 168 -3.91 27.90 -7.14
C SER A 168 -5.18 27.25 -6.57
N SER A 169 -6.36 27.76 -6.94
CA SER A 169 -7.65 27.15 -6.57
C SER A 169 -7.89 25.74 -7.12
N ARG A 170 -7.04 25.25 -8.01
CA ARG A 170 -7.06 23.87 -8.55
C ARG A 170 -6.20 22.91 -7.74
N ILE A 171 -5.47 23.40 -6.75
CA ILE A 171 -4.61 22.59 -5.90
C ILE A 171 -5.23 22.51 -4.51
N ARG A 172 -5.25 21.33 -3.97
CA ARG A 172 -5.62 21.04 -2.59
C ARG A 172 -4.59 20.15 -1.93
N THR A 173 -4.31 20.39 -0.68
CA THR A 173 -3.45 19.54 0.13
C THR A 173 -4.29 18.42 0.74
N VAL A 174 -3.75 17.20 0.71
CA VAL A 174 -4.42 16.01 1.22
C VAL A 174 -3.45 15.19 2.06
N THR A 175 -3.90 14.77 3.23
CA THR A 175 -3.26 13.72 4.00
C THR A 175 -3.84 12.38 3.53
N PRO A 176 -3.04 11.50 2.90
CA PRO A 176 -3.51 10.21 2.44
C PRO A 176 -3.97 9.30 3.57
N ASN A 177 -4.64 8.21 3.19
CA ASN A 177 -5.03 7.14 4.09
C ASN A 177 -3.80 6.58 4.85
N GLN A 178 -3.92 6.43 6.16
CA GLN A 178 -2.86 5.94 7.04
C GLN A 178 -2.98 4.44 7.35
N THR A 179 -3.86 3.72 6.67
CA THR A 179 -4.07 2.28 6.89
C THR A 179 -3.55 1.43 5.74
N TYR A 180 -3.84 1.80 4.50
CA TYR A 180 -3.41 1.04 3.32
C TYR A 180 -2.73 1.93 2.30
N GLY A 181 -1.72 1.36 1.61
CA GLY A 181 -1.05 1.99 0.49
C GLY A 181 -0.64 0.94 -0.55
N ILE A 182 -0.50 1.36 -1.80
CA ILE A 182 -0.16 0.48 -2.92
C ILE A 182 0.96 1.13 -3.71
N ILE A 183 1.98 0.34 -4.05
CA ILE A 183 3.01 0.69 -5.04
C ILE A 183 2.89 -0.30 -6.19
N VAL A 184 2.91 0.21 -7.42
CA VAL A 184 2.96 -0.60 -8.64
C VAL A 184 4.28 -0.32 -9.35
N ASP A 185 5.11 -1.33 -9.46
CA ASP A 185 6.33 -1.29 -10.27
C ASP A 185 6.01 -1.79 -11.67
N LYS A 186 5.97 -0.87 -12.62
CA LYS A 186 5.69 -1.12 -14.03
C LYS A 186 6.81 -1.92 -14.71
N MET A 187 8.05 -1.81 -14.23
CA MET A 187 9.20 -2.49 -14.83
C MET A 187 9.23 -3.97 -14.47
N THR A 188 8.96 -4.29 -13.20
CA THR A 188 8.96 -5.67 -12.72
C THR A 188 7.58 -6.31 -12.73
N GLN A 189 6.53 -5.55 -13.08
CA GLN A 189 5.13 -5.98 -13.09
C GLN A 189 4.72 -6.56 -11.72
N ARG A 190 4.97 -5.77 -10.67
CA ARG A 190 4.66 -6.13 -9.28
C ARG A 190 3.80 -5.05 -8.63
N LEU A 191 2.85 -5.50 -7.83
CA LEU A 191 2.05 -4.67 -6.94
C LEU A 191 2.41 -5.01 -5.50
N TYR A 192 2.82 -4.01 -4.77
CA TYR A 192 3.16 -4.09 -3.35
C TYR A 192 2.04 -3.46 -2.55
N LEU A 193 1.40 -4.25 -1.69
CA LEU A 193 0.33 -3.80 -0.82
C LEU A 193 0.85 -3.63 0.60
N TYR A 194 0.71 -2.43 1.13
CA TYR A 194 1.11 -2.09 2.50
C TYR A 194 -0.11 -1.92 3.40
N LYS A 195 0.08 -2.26 4.66
CA LYS A 195 -0.87 -1.96 5.74
C LYS A 195 -0.11 -1.46 6.96
N GLU A 196 -0.45 -0.27 7.44
CA GLU A 196 0.06 0.31 8.69
C GLU A 196 1.59 0.22 8.83
N GLY A 197 2.30 0.56 7.76
CA GLY A 197 3.77 0.58 7.73
C GLY A 197 4.44 -0.74 7.38
N ARG A 198 3.69 -1.79 7.09
CA ARG A 198 4.22 -3.12 6.76
C ARG A 198 3.85 -3.55 5.36
N LEU A 199 4.76 -4.19 4.65
CA LEU A 199 4.47 -4.88 3.41
C LEU A 199 3.62 -6.13 3.70
N LEU A 200 2.35 -6.08 3.31
CA LEU A 200 1.41 -7.17 3.54
C LEU A 200 1.60 -8.30 2.53
N THR A 201 1.78 -7.95 1.26
CA THR A 201 1.98 -8.92 0.17
C THR A 201 2.51 -8.24 -1.07
N THR A 202 3.19 -9.03 -1.90
CA THR A 202 3.59 -8.68 -3.27
C THR A 202 2.85 -9.56 -4.25
N LEU A 203 2.19 -8.97 -5.23
CA LEU A 203 1.39 -9.66 -6.23
C LEU A 203 1.97 -9.43 -7.62
N LEU A 204 1.79 -10.41 -8.50
CA LEU A 204 1.96 -10.21 -9.93
C LEU A 204 0.84 -9.27 -10.43
N CYS A 205 1.19 -8.35 -11.29
CA CYS A 205 0.22 -7.53 -11.99
C CYS A 205 0.60 -7.38 -13.46
N SER A 206 -0.34 -6.93 -14.27
CA SER A 206 -0.08 -6.51 -15.64
C SER A 206 -0.53 -5.06 -15.77
N THR A 207 0.37 -4.20 -16.23
CA THR A 207 0.06 -2.80 -16.51
C THR A 207 -0.30 -2.60 -17.99
N GLY A 208 -0.81 -1.44 -18.32
CA GLY A 208 -1.18 -1.11 -19.69
C GLY A 208 0.02 -1.17 -20.64
N THR A 209 -0.28 -1.42 -21.91
CA THR A 209 0.75 -1.61 -22.94
C THR A 209 1.50 -0.31 -23.27
N THR A 210 2.81 -0.43 -23.39
CA THR A 210 3.71 0.64 -23.84
C THR A 210 3.98 0.60 -25.35
N SER A 211 3.33 -0.31 -26.10
CA SER A 211 3.55 -0.54 -27.53
C SER A 211 2.25 -0.44 -28.34
N GLY A 212 2.38 -0.07 -29.60
CA GLY A 212 1.26 0.05 -30.54
C GLY A 212 0.80 1.49 -30.78
N GLY A 213 -0.12 1.68 -31.72
CA GLY A 213 -0.56 3.01 -32.23
C GLY A 213 -1.26 3.90 -31.20
N ASN A 214 -1.66 3.35 -30.04
CA ASN A 214 -2.31 4.09 -28.95
C ASN A 214 -1.58 3.89 -27.60
N SER A 215 -0.27 3.63 -27.63
CA SER A 215 0.53 3.36 -26.43
C SER A 215 0.37 4.45 -25.36
N ALA A 216 0.43 5.73 -25.76
CA ALA A 216 0.27 6.86 -24.86
C ALA A 216 -1.11 6.95 -24.16
N ILE A 217 -2.13 6.25 -24.69
CA ILE A 217 -3.48 6.22 -24.11
C ILE A 217 -3.67 4.96 -23.26
N ASN A 218 -3.02 3.87 -23.64
CA ASN A 218 -3.20 2.57 -23.02
C ASN A 218 -2.16 2.26 -21.92
N GLU A 219 -1.08 3.02 -21.89
CA GLU A 219 -0.09 2.87 -20.84
C GLU A 219 -0.66 3.30 -19.48
N THR A 220 -0.36 2.51 -18.46
CA THR A 220 -0.68 2.88 -17.07
C THR A 220 0.14 4.10 -16.68
N ALA A 221 -0.54 5.15 -16.24
CA ALA A 221 0.10 6.40 -15.86
C ALA A 221 1.09 6.22 -14.71
N SER A 222 2.25 6.87 -14.83
CA SER A 222 3.23 7.00 -13.75
C SER A 222 2.91 8.18 -12.85
N GLY A 223 3.43 8.15 -11.62
CA GLY A 223 3.25 9.20 -10.62
C GLY A 223 2.55 8.71 -9.36
N GLU A 224 2.06 9.65 -8.59
CA GLU A 224 1.36 9.39 -7.34
C GLU A 224 -0.10 9.76 -7.49
N PHE A 225 -0.97 8.90 -6.95
CA PHE A 225 -2.40 9.04 -7.13
C PHE A 225 -3.17 8.73 -5.86
N LEU A 226 -4.25 9.45 -5.63
CA LEU A 226 -5.27 9.02 -4.70
C LEU A 226 -6.23 8.05 -5.39
N LEU A 227 -6.68 7.03 -4.67
CA LEU A 227 -7.78 6.21 -5.14
C LEU A 227 -9.07 7.04 -5.11
N CYS A 228 -9.75 7.14 -6.26
CA CYS A 228 -10.90 8.03 -6.43
C CYS A 228 -12.22 7.38 -6.07
N SER A 229 -12.49 6.21 -6.64
CA SER A 229 -13.80 5.57 -6.50
C SER A 229 -13.72 4.06 -6.72
N TRP A 230 -14.54 3.37 -5.98
CA TRP A 230 -14.91 1.99 -6.25
C TRP A 230 -15.88 1.95 -7.43
N THR A 231 -15.50 1.28 -8.51
CA THR A 231 -16.31 1.18 -9.72
C THR A 231 -17.14 -0.12 -9.75
N GLY A 232 -16.70 -1.14 -9.00
CA GLY A 232 -17.25 -2.49 -9.10
C GLY A 232 -16.77 -3.19 -10.37
N GLY A 233 -17.62 -4.02 -10.96
CA GLY A 233 -17.30 -4.71 -12.20
C GLY A 233 -17.68 -3.91 -13.44
N PHE A 234 -16.96 -4.12 -14.54
CA PHE A 234 -17.29 -3.54 -15.85
C PHE A 234 -16.85 -4.44 -17.00
N TRP A 235 -17.45 -4.25 -18.16
CA TRP A 235 -17.08 -4.94 -19.38
C TRP A 235 -16.09 -4.14 -20.23
N SER A 236 -15.02 -4.78 -20.65
CA SER A 236 -14.08 -4.30 -21.66
C SER A 236 -14.12 -5.24 -22.86
N GLY A 237 -14.92 -4.92 -23.87
CA GLY A 237 -15.20 -5.86 -24.95
C GLY A 237 -15.95 -7.09 -24.44
N ASN A 238 -15.34 -8.28 -24.58
CA ASN A 238 -15.85 -9.56 -24.09
C ASN A 238 -15.26 -9.98 -22.72
N LEU A 239 -14.44 -9.13 -22.11
CA LEU A 239 -13.79 -9.39 -20.84
C LEU A 239 -14.55 -8.66 -19.73
N TYR A 240 -14.83 -9.36 -18.63
CA TYR A 240 -15.36 -8.77 -17.41
C TYR A 240 -14.23 -8.51 -16.43
N CYS A 241 -14.07 -7.25 -16.04
CA CYS A 241 -13.09 -6.75 -15.07
C CYS A 241 -13.80 -6.50 -13.75
N ASP A 242 -13.58 -7.36 -12.75
CA ASP A 242 -14.23 -7.23 -11.44
C ASP A 242 -13.37 -6.42 -10.46
N GLN A 243 -14.00 -5.98 -9.37
CA GLN A 243 -13.36 -5.30 -8.23
C GLN A 243 -12.54 -4.05 -8.65
N ALA A 244 -13.07 -3.30 -9.59
CA ALA A 244 -12.34 -2.17 -10.16
C ALA A 244 -12.33 -0.94 -9.25
N ILE A 245 -11.14 -0.37 -9.05
CA ILE A 245 -10.89 0.87 -8.29
C ILE A 245 -10.22 1.87 -9.24
N ARG A 246 -10.81 3.05 -9.36
CA ARG A 246 -10.28 4.14 -10.17
C ARG A 246 -9.20 4.91 -9.45
N PHE A 247 -8.09 5.18 -10.12
CA PHE A 247 -7.02 6.01 -9.59
C PHE A 247 -6.64 7.20 -10.48
N ASN A 248 -6.87 7.15 -11.81
CA ASN A 248 -6.54 8.27 -12.70
C ASN A 248 -7.49 8.31 -13.89
N GLY A 249 -8.50 9.15 -13.87
CA GLY A 249 -9.41 9.34 -15.01
C GLY A 249 -10.04 8.04 -15.51
N GLY A 250 -9.48 7.47 -16.58
CA GLY A 250 -9.88 6.18 -17.15
C GLY A 250 -9.17 4.97 -16.54
N ASP A 251 -8.08 5.18 -15.81
CA ASP A 251 -7.20 4.11 -15.35
C ASP A 251 -7.78 3.46 -14.09
N LEU A 252 -7.84 2.14 -14.11
CA LEU A 252 -8.46 1.32 -13.08
C LEU A 252 -7.51 0.18 -12.68
N MET A 253 -7.42 -0.07 -11.38
CA MET A 253 -6.93 -1.35 -10.87
C MET A 253 -8.13 -2.28 -10.77
N HIS A 254 -8.00 -3.52 -11.24
CA HIS A 254 -9.06 -4.54 -11.20
C HIS A 254 -8.46 -5.93 -11.09
N MET A 255 -9.28 -6.92 -10.78
CA MET A 255 -8.87 -8.32 -10.80
C MET A 255 -8.53 -8.76 -12.23
N VAL A 256 -7.84 -9.90 -12.36
CA VAL A 256 -7.60 -10.53 -13.66
C VAL A 256 -8.95 -10.66 -14.41
N PRO A 257 -9.06 -10.12 -15.63
CA PRO A 257 -10.30 -10.17 -16.38
C PRO A 257 -10.67 -11.62 -16.76
N ALA A 258 -11.96 -11.88 -16.89
CA ALA A 258 -12.48 -13.19 -17.27
C ALA A 258 -13.43 -13.12 -18.47
N ILE A 259 -13.45 -14.19 -19.25
CA ILE A 259 -14.52 -14.43 -20.22
C ILE A 259 -15.58 -15.31 -19.55
N TYR A 260 -16.83 -14.87 -19.62
CA TYR A 260 -17.96 -15.62 -19.05
C TYR A 260 -18.69 -16.40 -20.15
N SER A 261 -18.98 -17.70 -19.90
CA SER A 261 -19.56 -18.61 -20.90
C SER A 261 -20.96 -18.20 -21.40
N GLY A 262 -21.72 -17.50 -20.59
CA GLY A 262 -23.03 -16.96 -20.89
C GLY A 262 -23.03 -15.46 -21.27
N GLY A 263 -21.85 -14.83 -21.33
CA GLY A 263 -21.74 -13.40 -21.57
C GLY A 263 -22.33 -12.54 -20.46
N GLN A 264 -23.22 -11.60 -20.79
CA GLN A 264 -23.88 -10.70 -19.83
C GLN A 264 -25.41 -10.83 -19.91
N ASP A 265 -26.07 -10.58 -18.78
CA ASP A 265 -27.54 -10.45 -18.72
C ASP A 265 -28.01 -9.07 -19.18
N GLU A 266 -29.31 -8.84 -19.12
CA GLU A 266 -29.95 -7.55 -19.47
C GLU A 266 -29.53 -6.37 -18.57
N ASN A 267 -28.99 -6.66 -17.40
CA ASN A 267 -28.49 -5.66 -16.44
C ASN A 267 -26.96 -5.47 -16.55
N GLY A 268 -26.29 -6.19 -17.45
CA GLY A 268 -24.85 -6.14 -17.64
C GLY A 268 -24.04 -7.00 -16.67
N ASN A 269 -24.69 -7.87 -15.89
CA ASN A 269 -23.99 -8.77 -14.98
C ASN A 269 -23.41 -9.97 -15.75
N PRO A 270 -22.23 -10.50 -15.35
CA PRO A 270 -21.65 -11.68 -15.96
C PRO A 270 -22.49 -12.94 -15.66
N VAL A 271 -22.66 -13.78 -16.68
CA VAL A 271 -23.47 -15.01 -16.62
C VAL A 271 -22.65 -16.23 -16.98
N GLY A 272 -22.82 -17.31 -16.20
CA GLY A 272 -22.15 -18.57 -16.45
C GLY A 272 -20.83 -18.73 -15.71
N THR A 273 -19.93 -19.54 -16.27
CA THR A 273 -18.63 -19.84 -15.69
C THR A 273 -17.57 -18.88 -16.21
N ALA A 274 -16.79 -18.30 -15.29
CA ALA A 274 -15.63 -17.47 -15.62
C ALA A 274 -14.46 -18.32 -16.12
N ASN A 275 -13.82 -17.88 -17.17
CA ASN A 275 -12.55 -18.39 -17.67
C ASN A 275 -11.51 -17.27 -17.61
N TYR A 276 -10.45 -17.46 -16.84
CA TYR A 276 -9.34 -16.55 -16.63
C TYR A 276 -8.11 -16.86 -17.49
N ASP A 277 -8.01 -18.07 -18.10
CA ASP A 277 -6.80 -18.61 -18.74
C ASP A 277 -6.15 -17.66 -19.74
N ILE A 278 -6.97 -16.94 -20.51
CA ILE A 278 -6.48 -16.02 -21.54
C ILE A 278 -5.75 -14.83 -20.91
N CYS A 279 -6.21 -14.36 -19.77
CA CYS A 279 -5.67 -13.17 -19.12
C CYS A 279 -4.59 -13.52 -18.09
N GLU A 280 -4.67 -14.68 -17.44
CA GLU A 280 -3.60 -15.17 -16.55
C GLU A 280 -2.28 -15.40 -17.29
N SER A 281 -2.33 -15.84 -18.54
CA SER A 281 -1.13 -16.00 -19.38
C SER A 281 -0.39 -14.67 -19.64
N ALA A 282 -1.05 -13.53 -19.46
CA ALA A 282 -0.43 -12.20 -19.59
C ALA A 282 0.34 -11.76 -18.34
N LEU A 283 0.21 -12.47 -17.23
CA LEU A 283 0.94 -12.20 -15.99
C LEU A 283 2.35 -12.83 -15.96
N GLY A 284 2.78 -13.50 -17.01
CA GLY A 284 4.09 -14.12 -17.20
C GLY A 284 4.13 -15.57 -16.84
#